data_9c533d4712675f89842578c17119835b
#
_entry.id   9c533d4712675f89842578c17119835b
#
_cell.length_a   1.000
_cell.length_b   1.000
_cell.length_c   1.000
_cell.angle_alpha   90.00
_cell.angle_beta   90.00
_cell.angle_gamma   90.00
#
_symmetry.space_group_name_H-M   'P 1'
#
loop_
_entity.id
_entity.type
_entity.pdbx_description
1 polymer ?
#
loop_
_entity_poly.entity_id
_entity_poly.type
_entity_poly.pdbx_seq_one_letter_code
_entity_poly.pdbx_strand_id
1 'polypeptide(L)'
;MIYLDSAATTLQKPTAVAQAVARAVNRMASPGRGGHRPAMLAARTAYACREEAAALFHVPSPEQVVFTFNATHGLNLAIYSLVKPGMRVLISGYEHNAVTRPLHTIPDVEIQVADGPLFQPEEMLRRFQTILNEGHTDVVVCTHVSNVFGYVLPILDIAALCRERKVPLIVDASQ
;
A
#
# COMPACT_ATOMS: atom_id res chain seq x y z
N MET A 1 -10.70 -24.05 17.46
CA MET A 1 -10.63 -23.89 16.00
C MET A 1 -9.27 -23.32 15.65
N ILE A 2 -8.57 -23.90 14.68
CA ILE A 2 -7.31 -23.36 14.15
C ILE A 2 -7.69 -22.47 12.94
N TYR A 3 -7.29 -21.19 12.97
CA TYR A 3 -7.53 -20.23 11.89
C TYR A 3 -6.20 -19.81 11.26
N LEU A 4 -6.02 -20.09 9.98
CA LEU A 4 -4.76 -19.87 9.24
C LEU A 4 -4.91 -18.89 8.07
N ASP A 5 -6.00 -18.12 8.02
CA ASP A 5 -6.31 -17.19 6.93
C ASP A 5 -6.30 -15.71 7.40
N SER A 6 -5.43 -15.38 8.34
CA SER A 6 -5.28 -14.01 8.85
C SER A 6 -4.79 -13.03 7.77
N ALA A 7 -4.16 -13.54 6.71
CA ALA A 7 -3.76 -12.75 5.55
C ALA A 7 -4.97 -12.16 4.80
N ALA A 8 -6.08 -12.89 4.72
CA ALA A 8 -7.33 -12.37 4.14
C ALA A 8 -8.03 -11.41 5.11
N THR A 9 -8.19 -11.82 6.38
CA THR A 9 -8.74 -10.98 7.45
C THR A 9 -8.48 -11.59 8.82
N THR A 10 -8.30 -10.76 9.82
CA THR A 10 -8.16 -11.20 11.22
C THR A 10 -9.50 -11.70 11.75
N LEU A 11 -9.60 -12.98 12.18
CA LEU A 11 -10.82 -13.53 12.78
C LEU A 11 -11.02 -12.96 14.18
N GLN A 12 -10.00 -13.07 15.04
CA GLN A 12 -10.07 -12.60 16.42
C GLN A 12 -9.54 -11.17 16.51
N LYS A 13 -10.44 -10.23 16.76
CA LYS A 13 -10.09 -8.83 16.98
C LYS A 13 -9.99 -8.55 18.48
N PRO A 14 -9.05 -7.70 18.92
CA PRO A 14 -9.03 -7.25 20.31
C PRO A 14 -10.37 -6.68 20.75
N THR A 15 -10.78 -6.93 21.97
CA THR A 15 -12.07 -6.43 22.53
C THR A 15 -12.18 -4.90 22.41
N ALA A 16 -11.06 -4.19 22.55
CA ALA A 16 -11.00 -2.74 22.39
C ALA A 16 -11.53 -2.26 21.02
N VAL A 17 -11.36 -3.04 19.94
CA VAL A 17 -11.86 -2.70 18.61
C VAL A 17 -13.39 -2.67 18.60
N ALA A 18 -14.05 -3.71 19.10
CA ALA A 18 -15.51 -3.78 19.17
C ALA A 18 -16.09 -2.64 20.05
N GLN A 19 -15.44 -2.37 21.19
CA GLN A 19 -15.83 -1.28 22.08
C GLN A 19 -15.65 0.11 21.43
N ALA A 20 -14.58 0.31 20.65
CA ALA A 20 -14.36 1.57 19.96
C ALA A 20 -15.41 1.80 18.87
N VAL A 21 -15.73 0.75 18.08
CA VAL A 21 -16.80 0.81 17.05
C VAL A 21 -18.15 1.13 17.69
N ALA A 22 -18.53 0.44 18.77
CA ALA A 22 -19.80 0.72 19.47
C ALA A 22 -19.86 2.14 20.02
N ARG A 23 -18.76 2.67 20.56
CA ARG A 23 -18.67 4.07 21.01
C ARG A 23 -18.83 5.05 19.85
N ALA A 24 -18.18 4.77 18.73
CA ALA A 24 -18.25 5.65 17.54
C ALA A 24 -19.69 5.75 17.03
N VAL A 25 -20.35 4.61 16.80
CA VAL A 25 -21.74 4.57 16.30
C VAL A 25 -22.70 5.33 17.20
N ASN A 26 -22.54 5.26 18.53
CA ASN A 26 -23.48 5.85 19.49
C ASN A 26 -23.17 7.31 19.87
N ARG A 27 -21.97 7.85 19.57
CA ARG A 27 -21.53 9.14 20.11
C ARG A 27 -20.96 10.10 19.09
N MET A 28 -20.66 9.64 17.86
CA MET A 28 -20.02 10.43 16.84
C MET A 28 -20.98 10.79 15.72
N ALA A 29 -20.75 11.95 15.11
CA ALA A 29 -21.43 12.40 13.91
C ALA A 29 -20.39 12.59 12.78
N SER A 30 -20.81 13.16 11.66
CA SER A 30 -19.93 13.38 10.50
C SER A 30 -18.76 14.31 10.85
N PRO A 31 -17.51 13.88 10.71
CA PRO A 31 -16.35 14.72 10.97
C PRO A 31 -16.28 15.88 9.95
N GLY A 32 -15.82 17.03 10.41
CA GLY A 32 -15.56 18.19 9.55
C GLY A 32 -16.78 18.97 9.05
N ARG A 33 -18.02 18.59 9.43
CA ARG A 33 -19.26 19.26 9.00
C ARG A 33 -19.95 20.10 10.06
N GLY A 34 -19.35 20.27 11.22
CA GLY A 34 -19.94 21.10 12.28
C GLY A 34 -19.04 21.22 13.48
N GLY A 35 -19.25 22.30 14.25
CA GLY A 35 -18.52 22.57 15.49
C GLY A 35 -19.14 21.94 16.74
N HIS A 36 -20.20 21.15 16.60
CA HIS A 36 -20.84 20.49 17.74
C HIS A 36 -20.06 19.30 18.27
N ARG A 37 -20.24 18.99 19.55
CA ARG A 37 -19.44 17.98 20.27
C ARG A 37 -19.31 16.62 19.58
N PRO A 38 -20.35 15.98 19.00
CA PRO A 38 -20.24 14.72 18.30
C PRO A 38 -19.37 14.78 17.03
N ALA A 39 -19.44 15.87 16.24
CA ALA A 39 -18.62 16.05 15.05
C ALA A 39 -17.15 16.29 15.41
N MET A 40 -16.90 17.09 16.44
CA MET A 40 -15.54 17.34 16.95
C MET A 40 -14.93 16.06 17.54
N LEU A 41 -15.71 15.23 18.20
CA LEU A 41 -15.25 13.93 18.71
C LEU A 41 -14.81 13.02 17.55
N ALA A 42 -15.61 12.94 16.48
CA ALA A 42 -15.27 12.14 15.30
C ALA A 42 -13.98 12.63 14.62
N ALA A 43 -13.85 13.96 14.43
CA ALA A 43 -12.67 14.56 13.82
C ALA A 43 -11.39 14.28 14.65
N ARG A 44 -11.45 14.47 15.97
CA ARG A 44 -10.33 14.19 16.87
C ARG A 44 -9.96 12.71 16.87
N THR A 45 -10.95 11.80 16.85
CA THR A 45 -10.68 10.35 16.81
C THR A 45 -10.01 9.95 15.49
N ALA A 46 -10.46 10.50 14.35
CA ALA A 46 -9.83 10.24 13.07
C ALA A 46 -8.38 10.76 13.02
N TYR A 47 -8.16 11.96 13.57
CA TYR A 47 -6.81 12.53 13.64
C TYR A 47 -5.89 11.74 14.55
N ALA A 48 -6.32 11.39 15.76
CA ALA A 48 -5.55 10.54 16.67
C ALA A 48 -5.18 9.17 16.03
N CYS A 49 -6.09 8.58 15.25
CA CYS A 49 -5.76 7.35 14.52
C CYS A 49 -4.67 7.56 13.46
N ARG A 50 -4.62 8.75 12.81
CA ARG A 50 -3.51 9.09 11.90
C ARG A 50 -2.20 9.28 12.64
N GLU A 51 -2.23 9.90 13.83
CA GLU A 51 -1.05 10.06 14.68
C GLU A 51 -0.45 8.70 15.07
N GLU A 52 -1.28 7.76 15.53
CA GLU A 52 -0.85 6.42 15.87
C GLU A 52 -0.31 5.64 14.66
N ALA A 53 -0.96 5.75 13.51
CA ALA A 53 -0.46 5.12 12.28
C ALA A 53 0.85 5.75 11.81
N ALA A 54 0.98 7.08 11.87
CA ALA A 54 2.21 7.77 11.53
C ALA A 54 3.37 7.34 12.45
N ALA A 55 3.12 7.21 13.75
CA ALA A 55 4.11 6.72 14.71
C ALA A 55 4.51 5.26 14.42
N LEU A 56 3.53 4.39 14.15
CA LEU A 56 3.77 2.97 13.85
C LEU A 56 4.63 2.76 12.59
N PHE A 57 4.36 3.53 11.54
CA PHE A 57 5.04 3.39 10.25
C PHE A 57 6.19 4.40 10.05
N HIS A 58 6.55 5.16 11.09
CA HIS A 58 7.58 6.20 11.04
C HIS A 58 7.35 7.24 9.93
N VAL A 59 6.09 7.56 9.68
CA VAL A 59 5.69 8.62 8.73
C VAL A 59 5.90 9.98 9.41
N PRO A 60 6.53 10.97 8.75
CA PRO A 60 6.90 12.23 9.38
C PRO A 60 5.72 13.06 9.90
N SER A 61 4.54 12.92 9.30
CA SER A 61 3.36 13.72 9.64
C SER A 61 2.07 12.93 9.50
N PRO A 62 1.11 13.06 10.43
CA PRO A 62 -0.20 12.45 10.35
C PRO A 62 -1.01 12.85 9.09
N GLU A 63 -0.74 14.02 8.50
CA GLU A 63 -1.36 14.50 7.28
C GLU A 63 -1.00 13.64 6.06
N GLN A 64 0.11 12.89 6.13
CA GLN A 64 0.53 11.94 5.09
C GLN A 64 -0.15 10.57 5.21
N VAL A 65 -0.94 10.35 6.25
CA VAL A 65 -1.75 9.14 6.43
C VAL A 65 -3.15 9.37 5.87
N VAL A 66 -3.53 8.58 4.88
CA VAL A 66 -4.84 8.65 4.21
C VAL A 66 -5.62 7.37 4.46
N PHE A 67 -6.86 7.50 4.95
CA PHE A 67 -7.76 6.36 5.09
C PHE A 67 -8.45 6.03 3.77
N THR A 68 -8.49 4.76 3.44
CA THR A 68 -9.21 4.21 2.30
C THR A 68 -10.13 3.08 2.74
N PHE A 69 -11.04 2.64 1.88
CA PHE A 69 -11.97 1.55 2.21
C PHE A 69 -11.26 0.20 2.38
N ASN A 70 -10.18 0.00 1.64
CA ASN A 70 -9.33 -1.19 1.67
C ASN A 70 -8.02 -0.91 0.90
N ALA A 71 -7.10 -1.87 0.92
CA ALA A 71 -5.83 -1.78 0.20
C ALA A 71 -6.02 -1.61 -1.32
N THR A 72 -6.99 -2.29 -1.94
CA THR A 72 -7.30 -2.13 -3.37
C THR A 72 -7.64 -0.68 -3.71
N HIS A 73 -8.46 -0.02 -2.89
CA HIS A 73 -8.78 1.41 -3.09
C HIS A 73 -7.53 2.29 -2.91
N GLY A 74 -6.71 2.02 -1.90
CA GLY A 74 -5.46 2.75 -1.67
C GLY A 74 -4.49 2.62 -2.84
N LEU A 75 -4.27 1.40 -3.33
CA LEU A 75 -3.41 1.12 -4.48
C LEU A 75 -3.93 1.79 -5.76
N ASN A 76 -5.24 1.73 -6.02
CA ASN A 76 -5.82 2.42 -7.17
C ASN A 76 -5.60 3.94 -7.09
N LEU A 77 -5.82 4.55 -5.91
CA LEU A 77 -5.55 5.98 -5.72
C LEU A 77 -4.07 6.32 -5.99
N ALA A 78 -3.14 5.53 -5.45
CA ALA A 78 -1.72 5.75 -5.66
C ALA A 78 -1.32 5.60 -7.14
N ILE A 79 -1.77 4.51 -7.78
CA ILE A 79 -1.45 4.22 -9.19
C ILE A 79 -2.01 5.32 -10.11
N TYR A 80 -3.30 5.65 -10.04
CA TYR A 80 -3.89 6.68 -10.91
C TYR A 80 -3.36 8.10 -10.60
N SER A 81 -2.81 8.33 -9.41
CA SER A 81 -2.18 9.60 -9.06
C SER A 81 -0.80 9.74 -9.71
N LEU A 82 0.00 8.68 -9.68
CA LEU A 82 1.40 8.72 -10.11
C LEU A 82 1.60 8.26 -11.56
N VAL A 83 0.86 7.26 -12.01
CA VAL A 83 1.01 6.71 -13.37
C VAL A 83 0.13 7.48 -14.36
N LYS A 84 0.73 7.93 -15.45
CA LYS A 84 0.05 8.65 -16.54
C LYS A 84 0.16 7.86 -17.85
N PRO A 85 -0.71 8.14 -18.84
CA PRO A 85 -0.60 7.53 -20.17
C PRO A 85 0.80 7.67 -20.77
N GLY A 86 1.29 6.61 -21.40
CA GLY A 86 2.60 6.55 -22.04
C GLY A 86 3.79 6.31 -21.09
N MET A 87 3.57 6.18 -19.78
CA MET A 87 4.63 5.88 -18.82
C MET A 87 5.08 4.42 -18.85
N ARG A 88 6.33 4.20 -18.45
CA ARG A 88 6.90 2.87 -18.19
C ARG A 88 6.83 2.56 -16.71
N VAL A 89 6.16 1.48 -16.36
CA VAL A 89 5.97 1.02 -14.98
C VAL A 89 6.64 -0.34 -14.80
N LEU A 90 7.56 -0.40 -13.86
CA LEU A 90 8.21 -1.66 -13.48
C LEU A 90 7.46 -2.28 -12.30
N ILE A 91 7.07 -3.54 -12.43
CA ILE A 91 6.41 -4.32 -11.38
C ILE A 91 7.17 -5.61 -11.11
N SER A 92 6.92 -6.23 -9.95
CA SER A 92 7.36 -7.62 -9.74
C SER A 92 6.44 -8.60 -10.46
N GLY A 93 6.89 -9.84 -10.68
CA GLY A 93 6.06 -10.93 -11.20
C GLY A 93 5.02 -11.46 -10.18
N TYR A 94 4.96 -10.89 -8.97
CA TYR A 94 4.16 -11.40 -7.85
C TYR A 94 3.04 -10.43 -7.40
N GLU A 95 2.71 -9.45 -8.23
CA GLU A 95 1.73 -8.42 -7.88
C GLU A 95 0.31 -8.97 -7.78
N HIS A 96 -0.44 -8.44 -6.82
CA HIS A 96 -1.86 -8.69 -6.71
C HIS A 96 -2.66 -7.99 -7.84
N ASN A 97 -3.85 -8.51 -8.18
CA ASN A 97 -4.76 -7.91 -9.16
C ASN A 97 -5.12 -6.43 -8.87
N ALA A 98 -5.02 -6.00 -7.62
CA ALA A 98 -5.22 -4.59 -7.23
C ALA A 98 -4.17 -3.64 -7.82
N VAL A 99 -3.01 -4.17 -8.24
CA VAL A 99 -1.94 -3.45 -8.94
C VAL A 99 -2.06 -3.64 -10.45
N THR A 100 -2.15 -4.88 -10.94
CA THR A 100 -2.09 -5.17 -12.37
C THR A 100 -3.30 -4.65 -13.13
N ARG A 101 -4.51 -4.79 -12.58
CA ARG A 101 -5.74 -4.34 -13.25
C ARG A 101 -5.76 -2.84 -13.53
N PRO A 102 -5.54 -1.92 -12.56
CA PRO A 102 -5.51 -0.49 -12.85
C PRO A 102 -4.42 -0.11 -13.86
N LEU A 103 -3.24 -0.71 -13.81
CA LEU A 103 -2.17 -0.45 -14.78
C LEU A 103 -2.61 -0.76 -16.22
N HIS A 104 -3.30 -1.87 -16.44
CA HIS A 104 -3.82 -2.23 -17.76
C HIS A 104 -4.98 -1.35 -18.25
N THR A 105 -5.58 -0.53 -17.39
CA THR A 105 -6.65 0.41 -17.81
C THR A 105 -6.14 1.80 -18.18
N ILE A 106 -4.90 2.12 -17.84
CA ILE A 106 -4.29 3.41 -18.22
C ILE A 106 -3.76 3.28 -19.66
N PRO A 107 -4.14 4.18 -20.58
CA PRO A 107 -3.74 4.07 -21.97
C PRO A 107 -2.21 4.12 -22.14
N ASP A 108 -1.70 3.33 -23.06
CA ASP A 108 -0.31 3.36 -23.53
C ASP A 108 0.74 3.17 -22.42
N VAL A 109 0.38 2.59 -21.28
CA VAL A 109 1.34 2.23 -20.23
C VAL A 109 2.13 0.99 -20.65
N GLU A 110 3.45 1.13 -20.68
CA GLU A 110 4.37 0.01 -20.88
C GLU A 110 4.68 -0.64 -19.51
N ILE A 111 4.23 -1.88 -19.32
CA ILE A 111 4.48 -2.63 -18.08
C ILE A 111 5.70 -3.52 -18.28
N GLN A 112 6.75 -3.25 -17.51
CA GLN A 112 7.94 -4.09 -17.41
C GLN A 112 7.82 -4.98 -16.17
N VAL A 113 8.17 -6.23 -16.29
CA VAL A 113 8.05 -7.21 -15.21
C VAL A 113 9.43 -7.72 -14.80
N ALA A 114 9.81 -7.46 -13.55
CA ALA A 114 10.93 -8.13 -12.93
C ALA A 114 10.49 -9.56 -12.53
N ASP A 115 10.66 -10.50 -13.44
CA ASP A 115 10.34 -11.90 -13.24
C ASP A 115 11.57 -12.64 -12.71
N GLY A 116 11.42 -13.31 -11.59
CA GLY A 116 12.49 -14.05 -10.94
C GLY A 116 11.96 -15.26 -10.18
N PRO A 117 12.80 -16.22 -9.84
CA PRO A 117 12.38 -17.43 -9.13
C PRO A 117 11.93 -17.10 -7.70
N LEU A 118 10.95 -17.88 -7.21
CA LEU A 118 10.45 -17.79 -5.83
C LEU A 118 11.58 -18.02 -4.81
N PHE A 119 11.50 -17.27 -3.71
CA PHE A 119 12.41 -17.38 -2.56
C PHE A 119 13.89 -17.16 -2.87
N GLN A 120 14.20 -16.40 -3.93
CA GLN A 120 15.54 -15.97 -4.29
C GLN A 120 15.60 -14.42 -4.36
N PRO A 121 15.68 -13.75 -3.21
CA PRO A 121 15.60 -12.28 -3.14
C PRO A 121 16.78 -11.59 -3.87
N GLU A 122 17.97 -12.20 -3.88
CA GLU A 122 19.13 -11.65 -4.58
C GLU A 122 18.93 -11.66 -6.10
N GLU A 123 18.30 -12.71 -6.64
CA GLU A 123 17.97 -12.79 -8.06
C GLU A 123 16.88 -11.78 -8.42
N MET A 124 15.84 -11.67 -7.57
CA MET A 124 14.80 -10.67 -7.74
C MET A 124 15.39 -9.25 -7.76
N LEU A 125 16.28 -8.93 -6.83
CA LEU A 125 16.95 -7.63 -6.78
C LEU A 125 17.77 -7.38 -8.04
N ARG A 126 18.49 -8.37 -8.54
CA ARG A 126 19.23 -8.27 -9.81
C ARG A 126 18.33 -7.98 -11.01
N ARG A 127 17.12 -8.59 -11.06
CA ARG A 127 16.14 -8.29 -12.13
C ARG A 127 15.69 -6.84 -12.10
N PHE A 128 15.32 -6.33 -10.93
CA PHE A 128 15.01 -4.90 -10.78
C PHE A 128 16.17 -4.01 -11.20
N GLN A 129 17.38 -4.34 -10.73
CA GLN A 129 18.58 -3.57 -11.05
C GLN A 129 18.88 -3.56 -12.55
N THR A 130 18.76 -4.69 -13.22
CA THR A 130 18.97 -4.81 -14.66
C THR A 130 18.00 -3.92 -15.43
N ILE A 131 16.70 -4.05 -15.19
CA ILE A 131 15.68 -3.26 -15.90
C ILE A 131 15.84 -1.77 -15.63
N LEU A 132 16.10 -1.37 -14.38
CA LEU A 132 16.34 0.02 -14.01
C LEU A 132 17.62 0.61 -14.61
N ASN A 133 18.59 -0.22 -15.02
CA ASN A 133 19.83 0.21 -15.66
C ASN A 133 19.72 0.25 -17.19
N GLU A 134 18.92 -0.62 -17.78
CA GLU A 134 18.82 -0.78 -19.24
C GLU A 134 17.85 0.19 -19.90
N GLY A 135 16.97 0.82 -19.14
CA GLY A 135 15.95 1.68 -19.70
C GLY A 135 15.41 2.74 -18.73
N HIS A 136 14.53 3.58 -19.29
CA HIS A 136 13.79 4.54 -18.49
C HIS A 136 12.63 3.83 -17.78
N THR A 137 12.46 4.10 -16.49
CA THR A 137 11.32 3.66 -15.67
C THR A 137 10.76 4.89 -14.95
N ASP A 138 9.46 5.13 -15.09
CA ASP A 138 8.80 6.28 -14.47
C ASP A 138 8.32 6.00 -13.05
N VAL A 139 7.80 4.78 -12.82
CA VAL A 139 7.27 4.36 -11.52
C VAL A 139 7.58 2.88 -11.30
N VAL A 140 7.93 2.52 -10.08
CA VAL A 140 8.00 1.12 -9.63
C VAL A 140 6.82 0.81 -8.72
N VAL A 141 6.18 -0.34 -8.93
CA VAL A 141 5.17 -0.87 -8.00
C VAL A 141 5.61 -2.26 -7.58
N CYS A 142 5.70 -2.52 -6.28
CA CYS A 142 6.19 -3.80 -5.80
C CYS A 142 5.44 -4.26 -4.55
N THR A 143 4.95 -5.50 -4.57
CA THR A 143 4.41 -6.12 -3.35
C THR A 143 5.53 -6.43 -2.36
N HIS A 144 5.26 -6.22 -1.06
CA HIS A 144 6.19 -6.61 -0.01
C HIS A 144 6.16 -8.13 0.20
N VAL A 145 4.96 -8.70 0.32
CA VAL A 145 4.77 -10.14 0.51
C VAL A 145 3.69 -10.63 -0.45
N SER A 146 4.01 -11.65 -1.24
CA SER A 146 3.01 -12.27 -2.11
C SER A 146 1.92 -12.97 -1.31
N ASN A 147 0.68 -12.60 -1.52
CA ASN A 147 -0.47 -13.24 -0.88
C ASN A 147 -0.69 -14.69 -1.31
N VAL A 148 -0.12 -15.11 -2.44
CA VAL A 148 -0.24 -16.46 -2.98
C VAL A 148 0.86 -17.38 -2.44
N PHE A 149 2.10 -16.89 -2.42
CA PHE A 149 3.27 -17.71 -2.12
C PHE A 149 3.87 -17.45 -0.74
N GLY A 150 3.49 -16.36 -0.05
CA GLY A 150 4.16 -15.92 1.17
C GLY A 150 5.63 -15.51 0.93
N TYR A 151 6.00 -15.27 -0.32
CA TYR A 151 7.34 -14.82 -0.66
C TYR A 151 7.53 -13.37 -0.26
N VAL A 152 8.53 -13.10 0.58
CA VAL A 152 8.91 -11.76 1.01
C VAL A 152 9.93 -11.19 0.02
N LEU A 153 9.58 -10.12 -0.66
CA LEU A 153 10.45 -9.45 -1.62
C LEU A 153 11.43 -8.50 -0.92
N PRO A 154 12.62 -8.25 -1.49
CA PRO A 154 13.67 -7.41 -0.88
C PRO A 154 13.35 -5.92 -1.02
N ILE A 155 12.23 -5.48 -0.40
CA ILE A 155 11.67 -4.13 -0.56
C ILE A 155 12.64 -3.02 -0.15
N LEU A 156 13.46 -3.24 0.88
CA LEU A 156 14.41 -2.22 1.33
C LEU A 156 15.48 -1.94 0.27
N ASP A 157 15.99 -3.00 -0.35
CA ASP A 157 17.01 -2.88 -1.40
C ASP A 157 16.41 -2.29 -2.70
N ILE A 158 15.20 -2.74 -3.07
CA ILE A 158 14.45 -2.15 -4.20
C ILE A 158 14.19 -0.66 -3.96
N ALA A 159 13.81 -0.27 -2.73
CA ALA A 159 13.61 1.13 -2.38
C ALA A 159 14.91 1.95 -2.44
N ALA A 160 16.04 1.36 -2.08
CA ALA A 160 17.36 1.99 -2.23
C ALA A 160 17.67 2.25 -3.72
N LEU A 161 17.49 1.23 -4.59
CA LEU A 161 17.67 1.37 -6.04
C LEU A 161 16.77 2.46 -6.64
N CYS A 162 15.50 2.51 -6.24
CA CYS A 162 14.55 3.52 -6.69
C CYS A 162 14.97 4.93 -6.26
N ARG A 163 15.42 5.08 -5.01
CA ARG A 163 15.87 6.36 -4.45
C ARG A 163 17.10 6.89 -5.17
N GLU A 164 18.09 6.05 -5.44
CA GLU A 164 19.30 6.41 -6.20
C GLU A 164 18.96 6.97 -7.58
N ARG A 165 17.93 6.42 -8.22
CA ARG A 165 17.47 6.80 -9.57
C ARG A 165 16.37 7.84 -9.56
N LYS A 166 15.92 8.26 -8.38
CA LYS A 166 14.80 9.21 -8.21
C LYS A 166 13.49 8.73 -8.86
N VAL A 167 13.28 7.43 -8.90
CA VAL A 167 12.05 6.79 -9.38
C VAL A 167 11.10 6.58 -8.21
N PRO A 168 9.84 7.05 -8.30
CA PRO A 168 8.82 6.78 -7.29
C PRO A 168 8.58 5.28 -7.11
N LEU A 169 8.42 4.84 -5.88
CA LEU A 169 8.07 3.46 -5.52
C LEU A 169 6.73 3.42 -4.79
N ILE A 170 5.80 2.62 -5.29
CA ILE A 170 4.58 2.23 -4.59
C ILE A 170 4.80 0.83 -4.00
N VAL A 171 4.59 0.68 -2.70
CA VAL A 171 4.71 -0.62 -2.03
C VAL A 171 3.32 -1.10 -1.63
N ASP A 172 2.93 -2.29 -2.12
CA ASP A 172 1.79 -3.02 -1.59
C ASP A 172 2.22 -3.83 -0.36
N ALA A 173 1.90 -3.33 0.81
CA ALA A 173 2.20 -3.95 2.10
C ALA A 173 0.93 -4.48 2.78
N SER A 174 0.02 -5.07 2.01
CA SER A 174 -1.27 -5.60 2.51
C SER A 174 -1.10 -6.86 3.36
N GLN A 175 0.04 -7.57 3.25
CA GLN A 175 0.34 -8.82 3.95
C GLN A 175 1.30 -8.62 5.12
#